data_1b76824450920936e44e2f3776f0149b
#
_entry.id   1b76824450920936e44e2f3776f0149b
#
_cell.length_a   1.000
_cell.length_b   1.000
_cell.length_c   1.000
_cell.angle_alpha   90.00
_cell.angle_beta   90.00
_cell.angle_gamma   90.00
#
_symmetry.space_group_name_H-M   'P 1'
#
loop_
_entity.id
_entity.type
_entity.pdbx_description
1 polymer ?
#
loop_
_entity_poly.entity_id
_entity_poly.type
_entity_poly.pdbx_seq_one_letter_code
_entity_poly.pdbx_strand_id
1 'polypeptide(L)'
;VGDLKPMEYPISQFMDMAWNPHKYSANNITRHTRDWCAQQFGESQADEAARLLNLICKYNGRCTPEMLDKNTYSLENGEWQEVVNQYLKIEADALRQYNSLPAVYHDAYRQIILFPIEVMSNLHQMYFAQAMNNQLYEQGNPKANAWADECENRFKRDSLICYEYNHKMSGGKWNGMMTQKHIGYTSWNDAFEKDTCPKLFRVSTSSNETVIAGNDGVVEIEAPYYSSKTDAAEAKWAEIPFMGKSVAGMTLMPYTKSVKGASISYNFKLNAGKASDGKATKGNVQKVRIHVITKSTLDYLNKGGLTYGVSIDGATPVEVNFNKDLNEKPENIYNIYYPTIATRIVDQVIELELPATADGIHTLTLTPNDPAIVFEKIVIDGRGGKKSVKVI
;
A
#
# COMPACT_ATOMS: atom_id res chain seq x y z
N VAL A 1 -11.18 19.70 27.04
CA VAL A 1 -11.06 18.64 28.03
C VAL A 1 -11.81 17.45 27.46
N GLY A 2 -11.08 16.43 27.08
CA GLY A 2 -11.66 15.25 26.45
C GLY A 2 -12.49 14.39 27.39
N ASP A 3 -12.94 13.28 26.88
CA ASP A 3 -13.64 12.22 27.58
C ASP A 3 -12.85 11.78 28.84
N LEU A 4 -13.48 11.82 29.99
CA LEU A 4 -12.87 11.47 31.28
C LEU A 4 -12.36 10.01 31.30
N LYS A 5 -13.04 9.11 30.57
CA LYS A 5 -12.67 7.67 30.63
C LYS A 5 -11.34 7.38 29.97
N PRO A 6 -11.01 7.88 28.78
CA PRO A 6 -9.64 7.79 28.23
C PRO A 6 -8.59 8.51 29.07
N MET A 7 -8.96 9.54 29.82
CA MET A 7 -8.06 10.29 30.69
C MET A 7 -7.91 9.68 32.10
N GLU A 8 -8.65 8.66 32.44
CA GLU A 8 -8.64 8.03 33.76
C GLU A 8 -7.24 7.55 34.17
N TYR A 9 -6.50 6.97 33.26
CA TYR A 9 -5.14 6.50 33.52
C TYR A 9 -4.18 7.65 33.93
N PRO A 10 -4.01 8.75 33.17
CA PRO A 10 -3.13 9.83 33.60
C PRO A 10 -3.67 10.57 34.83
N ILE A 11 -4.98 10.65 35.03
CA ILE A 11 -5.57 11.23 36.25
C ILE A 11 -5.22 10.35 37.46
N SER A 12 -5.37 9.04 37.38
CA SER A 12 -4.99 8.11 38.43
C SER A 12 -3.51 8.24 38.79
N GLN A 13 -2.62 8.31 37.80
CA GLN A 13 -1.20 8.51 38.05
C GLN A 13 -0.90 9.86 38.71
N PHE A 14 -1.55 10.93 38.24
CA PHE A 14 -1.41 12.26 38.84
C PHE A 14 -1.85 12.25 40.30
N MET A 15 -3.01 11.68 40.61
CA MET A 15 -3.53 11.61 41.98
C MET A 15 -2.64 10.79 42.90
N ASP A 16 -2.14 9.65 42.45
CA ASP A 16 -1.17 8.85 43.20
C ASP A 16 0.11 9.62 43.53
N MET A 17 0.63 10.35 42.55
CA MET A 17 1.84 11.18 42.73
C MET A 17 1.59 12.42 43.60
N ALA A 18 0.40 13.03 43.52
CA ALA A 18 0.00 14.15 44.38
C ALA A 18 -0.14 13.72 45.84
N TRP A 19 -0.66 12.50 46.05
CA TRP A 19 -0.80 11.96 47.42
C TRP A 19 0.54 11.52 48.04
N ASN A 20 1.38 10.83 47.24
CA ASN A 20 2.68 10.36 47.66
C ASN A 20 3.73 10.51 46.53
N PRO A 21 4.46 11.61 46.48
CA PRO A 21 5.41 11.89 45.41
C PRO A 21 6.63 10.94 45.41
N HIS A 22 6.79 10.16 46.48
CA HIS A 22 7.86 9.16 46.56
C HIS A 22 7.43 7.73 46.18
N LYS A 23 6.14 7.53 45.83
CA LYS A 23 5.61 6.21 45.46
C LYS A 23 6.22 5.69 44.15
N TYR A 24 6.44 6.56 43.21
CA TYR A 24 7.04 6.24 41.90
C TYR A 24 8.28 7.09 41.65
N SER A 25 9.26 6.55 40.96
CA SER A 25 10.47 7.19 40.49
C SER A 25 10.65 6.93 39.00
N ALA A 26 11.61 7.57 38.36
CA ALA A 26 11.95 7.34 36.96
C ALA A 26 12.20 5.85 36.64
N ASN A 27 12.67 5.07 37.63
CA ASN A 27 12.98 3.65 37.41
C ASN A 27 11.78 2.72 37.52
N ASN A 28 10.66 3.15 38.12
CA ASN A 28 9.48 2.30 38.36
C ASN A 28 8.14 2.95 37.97
N ILE A 29 8.17 4.06 37.25
CA ILE A 29 6.95 4.78 36.84
C ILE A 29 6.04 3.89 35.96
N THR A 30 6.63 3.01 35.16
CA THR A 30 5.88 2.06 34.32
C THR A 30 5.11 1.02 35.14
N ARG A 31 5.47 0.84 36.42
CA ARG A 31 4.72 -0.05 37.33
C ARG A 31 3.30 0.45 37.55
N HIS A 32 3.08 1.77 37.67
CA HIS A 32 1.72 2.31 37.79
C HIS A 32 0.86 1.91 36.56
N THR A 33 1.41 2.04 35.36
CA THR A 33 0.68 1.67 34.13
C THR A 33 0.27 0.21 34.16
N ARG A 34 1.21 -0.68 34.51
CA ARG A 34 0.94 -2.11 34.57
C ARG A 34 -0.11 -2.45 35.63
N ASP A 35 0.02 -1.92 36.85
CA ASP A 35 -0.91 -2.17 37.95
C ASP A 35 -2.32 -1.62 37.64
N TRP A 36 -2.41 -0.44 37.00
CA TRP A 36 -3.64 0.10 36.52
C TRP A 36 -4.30 -0.77 35.43
N CYS A 37 -3.53 -1.24 34.45
CA CYS A 37 -4.01 -2.16 33.41
C CYS A 37 -4.46 -3.50 34.01
N ALA A 38 -3.81 -4.00 35.06
CA ALA A 38 -4.22 -5.22 35.77
C ALA A 38 -5.60 -5.07 36.40
N GLN A 39 -5.90 -3.90 36.96
CA GLN A 39 -7.20 -3.58 37.53
C GLN A 39 -8.30 -3.50 36.45
N GLN A 40 -7.97 -3.00 35.25
CA GLN A 40 -8.93 -2.83 34.15
C GLN A 40 -9.19 -4.13 33.37
N PHE A 41 -8.16 -4.95 33.12
CA PHE A 41 -8.19 -6.04 32.13
C PHE A 41 -7.78 -7.40 32.71
N GLY A 42 -7.43 -7.46 34.00
CA GLY A 42 -6.94 -8.66 34.64
C GLY A 42 -5.42 -8.82 34.57
N GLU A 43 -4.88 -9.55 35.53
CA GLU A 43 -3.43 -9.69 35.74
C GLU A 43 -2.69 -10.29 34.54
N SER A 44 -3.30 -11.27 33.86
CA SER A 44 -2.69 -11.95 32.71
C SER A 44 -2.58 -11.09 31.47
N GLN A 45 -3.30 -9.98 31.40
CA GLN A 45 -3.32 -9.07 30.24
C GLN A 45 -2.55 -7.75 30.49
N ALA A 46 -2.12 -7.54 31.73
CA ALA A 46 -1.62 -6.27 32.20
C ALA A 46 -0.36 -5.79 31.47
N ASP A 47 0.61 -6.66 31.25
CA ASP A 47 1.90 -6.29 30.67
C ASP A 47 1.75 -5.80 29.22
N GLU A 48 0.99 -6.52 28.40
CA GLU A 48 0.77 -6.14 27.01
C GLU A 48 -0.13 -4.89 26.89
N ALA A 49 -1.20 -4.81 27.69
CA ALA A 49 -2.06 -3.62 27.74
C ALA A 49 -1.27 -2.38 28.17
N ALA A 50 -0.40 -2.49 29.17
CA ALA A 50 0.46 -1.40 29.63
C ALA A 50 1.49 -0.99 28.56
N ARG A 51 2.07 -1.95 27.85
CA ARG A 51 2.98 -1.69 26.74
C ARG A 51 2.29 -0.88 25.64
N LEU A 52 1.10 -1.29 25.23
CA LEU A 52 0.33 -0.63 24.20
C LEU A 52 -0.12 0.78 24.62
N LEU A 53 -0.61 0.93 25.85
CA LEU A 53 -1.02 2.22 26.41
C LEU A 53 0.17 3.20 26.48
N ASN A 54 1.34 2.75 26.91
CA ASN A 54 2.53 3.58 26.91
C ASN A 54 2.99 3.96 25.49
N LEU A 55 2.90 3.05 24.52
CA LEU A 55 3.31 3.32 23.15
C LEU A 55 2.36 4.30 22.47
N ILE A 56 1.05 4.17 22.62
CA ILE A 56 0.11 5.12 22.01
C ILE A 56 0.27 6.52 22.62
N CYS A 57 0.45 6.62 23.93
CA CYS A 57 0.74 7.91 24.58
C CYS A 57 2.03 8.54 24.06
N LYS A 58 3.09 7.73 23.90
CA LYS A 58 4.37 8.19 23.34
C LYS A 58 4.22 8.64 21.88
N TYR A 59 3.50 7.90 21.07
CA TYR A 59 3.33 8.20 19.64
C TYR A 59 2.47 9.42 19.43
N ASN A 60 1.37 9.56 20.17
CA ASN A 60 0.50 10.74 20.12
C ASN A 60 1.18 12.00 20.63
N GLY A 61 2.22 11.87 21.45
CA GLY A 61 3.07 12.99 21.87
C GLY A 61 3.92 13.61 20.76
N ARG A 62 3.98 12.98 19.56
CA ARG A 62 4.71 13.52 18.39
C ARG A 62 3.96 14.66 17.72
N CYS A 63 2.65 14.50 17.56
CA CYS A 63 1.77 15.47 16.92
C CYS A 63 0.32 15.24 17.39
N THR A 64 -0.40 16.32 17.69
CA THR A 64 -1.83 16.23 17.97
C THR A 64 -2.62 15.99 16.69
N PRO A 65 -3.77 15.30 16.74
CA PRO A 65 -4.56 14.99 15.54
C PRO A 65 -4.89 16.21 14.68
N GLU A 66 -5.24 17.33 15.33
CA GLU A 66 -5.65 18.57 14.69
C GLU A 66 -4.51 19.27 13.94
N MET A 67 -3.27 18.97 14.31
CA MET A 67 -2.07 19.54 13.69
C MET A 67 -1.41 18.60 12.68
N LEU A 68 -1.94 17.38 12.56
CA LEU A 68 -1.42 16.40 11.63
C LEU A 68 -1.83 16.77 10.20
N ASP A 69 -0.85 16.83 9.30
CA ASP A 69 -1.06 17.07 7.88
C ASP A 69 -0.05 16.31 7.02
N LYS A 70 -0.16 16.45 5.70
CA LYS A 70 0.74 15.80 4.73
C LYS A 70 2.22 16.17 4.87
N ASN A 71 2.55 17.26 5.54
CA ASN A 71 3.92 17.78 5.71
C ASN A 71 4.50 17.48 7.11
N THR A 72 3.74 16.80 7.98
CA THR A 72 4.15 16.53 9.36
C THR A 72 5.45 15.73 9.43
N TYR A 73 5.65 14.79 8.50
CA TYR A 73 6.86 13.97 8.41
C TYR A 73 7.41 13.99 6.98
N SER A 74 8.70 13.69 6.84
CA SER A 74 9.37 13.67 5.55
C SER A 74 9.09 12.39 4.77
N LEU A 75 8.76 12.54 3.46
CA LEU A 75 8.72 11.42 2.53
C LEU A 75 10.12 11.02 2.04
N GLU A 76 11.02 12.01 1.88
CA GLU A 76 12.32 11.81 1.24
C GLU A 76 13.24 10.86 2.02
N ASN A 77 13.24 10.95 3.35
CA ASN A 77 14.04 10.10 4.22
C ASN A 77 13.30 8.87 4.75
N GLY A 78 12.04 8.64 4.31
CA GLY A 78 11.22 7.51 4.72
C GLY A 78 10.56 7.64 6.10
N GLU A 79 10.63 8.80 6.73
CA GLU A 79 10.08 9.03 8.08
C GLU A 79 8.56 8.76 8.12
N TRP A 80 7.80 9.26 7.12
CA TRP A 80 6.36 8.99 7.01
C TRP A 80 6.06 7.49 7.04
N GLN A 81 6.77 6.72 6.20
CA GLN A 81 6.55 5.27 6.11
C GLN A 81 6.87 4.57 7.44
N GLU A 82 7.96 4.97 8.09
CA GLU A 82 8.34 4.39 9.38
C GLU A 82 7.31 4.69 10.47
N VAL A 83 6.79 5.92 10.54
CA VAL A 83 5.74 6.29 11.50
C VAL A 83 4.47 5.50 11.25
N VAL A 84 4.03 5.37 9.99
CA VAL A 84 2.87 4.54 9.63
C VAL A 84 3.09 3.08 10.04
N ASN A 85 4.27 2.51 9.77
CA ASN A 85 4.58 1.13 10.14
C ASN A 85 4.52 0.91 11.67
N GLN A 86 4.94 1.88 12.46
CA GLN A 86 4.87 1.82 13.91
C GLN A 86 3.41 1.81 14.41
N TYR A 87 2.53 2.65 13.84
CA TYR A 87 1.11 2.62 14.19
C TYR A 87 0.42 1.32 13.75
N LEU A 88 0.69 0.83 12.54
CA LEU A 88 0.17 -0.44 12.05
C LEU A 88 0.58 -1.61 12.96
N LYS A 89 1.82 -1.58 13.45
CA LYS A 89 2.30 -2.62 14.36
C LYS A 89 1.52 -2.63 15.68
N ILE A 90 1.36 -1.47 16.32
CA ILE A 90 0.62 -1.42 17.60
C ILE A 90 -0.87 -1.70 17.41
N GLU A 91 -1.46 -1.33 16.27
CA GLU A 91 -2.84 -1.66 15.92
C GLU A 91 -3.04 -3.18 15.79
N ALA A 92 -2.15 -3.87 15.07
CA ALA A 92 -2.18 -5.32 14.97
C ALA A 92 -2.01 -6.02 16.32
N ASP A 93 -1.12 -5.52 17.17
CA ASP A 93 -0.90 -6.04 18.51
C ASP A 93 -2.14 -5.82 19.40
N ALA A 94 -2.76 -4.63 19.34
CA ALA A 94 -3.97 -4.31 20.11
C ALA A 94 -5.18 -5.16 19.67
N LEU A 95 -5.36 -5.35 18.37
CA LEU A 95 -6.42 -6.22 17.84
C LEU A 95 -6.23 -7.67 18.26
N ARG A 96 -4.99 -8.16 18.26
CA ARG A 96 -4.68 -9.52 18.73
C ARG A 96 -5.04 -9.69 20.21
N GLN A 97 -4.66 -8.72 21.05
CA GLN A 97 -5.00 -8.76 22.48
C GLN A 97 -6.52 -8.65 22.67
N TYR A 98 -7.20 -7.72 22.00
CA TYR A 98 -8.66 -7.56 22.05
C TYR A 98 -9.39 -8.88 21.76
N ASN A 99 -8.98 -9.58 20.71
CA ASN A 99 -9.59 -10.85 20.33
C ASN A 99 -9.33 -12.00 21.33
N SER A 100 -8.30 -11.89 22.17
CA SER A 100 -7.97 -12.86 23.21
C SER A 100 -8.62 -12.55 24.57
N LEU A 101 -9.16 -11.34 24.75
CA LEU A 101 -9.77 -10.91 26.00
C LEU A 101 -11.12 -11.57 26.24
N PRO A 102 -11.48 -11.86 27.50
CA PRO A 102 -12.85 -12.16 27.87
C PRO A 102 -13.79 -10.99 27.52
N ALA A 103 -15.01 -11.31 27.05
CA ALA A 103 -15.97 -10.32 26.57
C ALA A 103 -16.29 -9.21 27.61
N VAL A 104 -16.19 -9.50 28.89
CA VAL A 104 -16.42 -8.52 29.98
C VAL A 104 -15.45 -7.33 29.93
N TYR A 105 -14.30 -7.48 29.32
CA TYR A 105 -13.29 -6.42 29.20
C TYR A 105 -13.34 -5.70 27.85
N HIS A 106 -14.11 -6.19 26.86
CA HIS A 106 -14.06 -5.67 25.49
C HIS A 106 -14.38 -4.18 25.40
N ASP A 107 -15.45 -3.72 26.06
CA ASP A 107 -15.85 -2.29 25.99
C ASP A 107 -14.79 -1.38 26.62
N ALA A 108 -14.26 -1.75 27.79
CA ALA A 108 -13.21 -0.97 28.46
C ALA A 108 -11.90 -0.95 27.64
N TYR A 109 -11.50 -2.10 27.11
CA TYR A 109 -10.29 -2.20 26.30
C TYR A 109 -10.43 -1.43 24.98
N ARG A 110 -11.59 -1.55 24.31
CA ARG A 110 -11.86 -0.80 23.10
C ARG A 110 -11.79 0.71 23.34
N GLN A 111 -12.39 1.19 24.41
CA GLN A 111 -12.39 2.61 24.75
C GLN A 111 -10.99 3.17 25.07
N ILE A 112 -10.20 2.43 25.84
CA ILE A 112 -8.96 2.94 26.44
C ILE A 112 -7.76 2.70 25.54
N ILE A 113 -7.70 1.56 24.83
CA ILE A 113 -6.52 1.13 24.07
C ILE A 113 -6.81 1.06 22.57
N LEU A 114 -7.81 0.25 22.18
CA LEU A 114 -8.00 -0.06 20.75
C LEU A 114 -8.46 1.16 19.96
N PHE A 115 -9.48 1.88 20.41
CA PHE A 115 -10.01 3.05 19.70
C PHE A 115 -8.96 4.15 19.48
N PRO A 116 -8.21 4.62 20.51
CA PRO A 116 -7.15 5.61 20.28
C PRO A 116 -6.09 5.14 19.28
N ILE A 117 -5.73 3.86 19.29
CA ILE A 117 -4.76 3.29 18.35
C ILE A 117 -5.35 3.25 16.94
N GLU A 118 -6.58 2.75 16.75
CA GLU A 118 -7.24 2.69 15.45
C GLU A 118 -7.39 4.06 14.79
N VAL A 119 -7.85 5.06 15.56
CA VAL A 119 -8.02 6.44 15.05
C VAL A 119 -6.69 7.02 14.62
N MET A 120 -5.68 6.99 15.47
CA MET A 120 -4.38 7.59 15.16
C MET A 120 -3.64 6.84 14.04
N SER A 121 -3.75 5.51 13.99
CA SER A 121 -3.22 4.72 12.89
C SER A 121 -3.90 5.10 11.58
N ASN A 122 -5.22 5.21 11.57
CA ASN A 122 -5.99 5.58 10.38
C ASN A 122 -5.69 7.00 9.89
N LEU A 123 -5.59 7.98 10.80
CA LEU A 123 -5.23 9.37 10.46
C LEU A 123 -3.83 9.47 9.86
N HIS A 124 -2.84 8.78 10.43
CA HIS A 124 -1.49 8.78 9.89
C HIS A 124 -1.44 8.14 8.49
N GLN A 125 -2.16 7.04 8.27
CA GLN A 125 -2.28 6.43 6.94
C GLN A 125 -2.97 7.37 5.95
N MET A 126 -4.01 8.10 6.37
CA MET A 126 -4.73 9.06 5.53
C MET A 126 -3.82 10.20 5.06
N TYR A 127 -3.10 10.85 5.97
CA TYR A 127 -2.23 11.97 5.61
C TYR A 127 -0.95 11.51 4.89
N PHE A 128 -0.46 10.31 5.16
CA PHE A 128 0.58 9.68 4.35
C PHE A 128 0.10 9.46 2.91
N ALA A 129 -1.12 8.95 2.74
CA ALA A 129 -1.71 8.78 1.42
C ALA A 129 -1.89 10.12 0.69
N GLN A 130 -2.28 11.18 1.38
CA GLN A 130 -2.32 12.52 0.81
C GLN A 130 -0.93 13.02 0.40
N ALA A 131 0.10 12.82 1.24
CA ALA A 131 1.46 13.21 0.92
C ALA A 131 1.99 12.51 -0.34
N MET A 132 1.78 11.19 -0.43
CA MET A 132 2.11 10.38 -1.60
C MET A 132 1.32 10.80 -2.84
N ASN A 133 0.03 11.07 -2.69
CA ASN A 133 -0.80 11.57 -3.77
C ASN A 133 -0.27 12.88 -4.35
N ASN A 134 0.03 13.85 -3.48
CA ASN A 134 0.52 15.16 -3.92
C ASN A 134 1.88 15.03 -4.62
N GLN A 135 2.84 14.31 -4.02
CA GLN A 135 4.16 14.12 -4.61
C GLN A 135 4.09 13.47 -6.00
N LEU A 136 3.30 12.39 -6.12
CA LEU A 136 3.17 11.67 -7.39
C LEU A 136 2.39 12.48 -8.43
N TYR A 137 1.41 13.28 -8.01
CA TYR A 137 0.70 14.18 -8.92
C TYR A 137 1.62 15.24 -9.50
N GLU A 138 2.48 15.87 -8.69
CA GLU A 138 3.48 16.84 -9.16
C GLU A 138 4.47 16.24 -10.17
N GLN A 139 4.72 14.93 -10.06
CA GLN A 139 5.52 14.16 -11.01
C GLN A 139 4.74 13.73 -12.27
N GLY A 140 3.43 14.03 -12.35
CA GLY A 140 2.56 13.53 -13.41
C GLY A 140 2.36 12.00 -13.39
N ASN A 141 2.64 11.36 -12.26
CA ASN A 141 2.61 9.91 -12.12
C ASN A 141 1.17 9.41 -11.86
N PRO A 142 0.61 8.52 -12.71
CA PRO A 142 -0.75 7.98 -12.54
C PRO A 142 -0.98 7.25 -11.20
N LYS A 143 0.07 6.79 -10.53
CA LYS A 143 -0.04 6.23 -9.16
C LYS A 143 -0.66 7.21 -8.16
N ALA A 144 -0.64 8.51 -8.46
CA ALA A 144 -1.33 9.52 -7.65
C ALA A 144 -2.80 9.16 -7.43
N ASN A 145 -3.47 8.56 -8.43
CA ASN A 145 -4.89 8.22 -8.34
C ASN A 145 -5.17 7.15 -7.30
N ALA A 146 -4.34 6.11 -7.23
CA ALA A 146 -4.47 5.05 -6.22
C ALA A 146 -4.28 5.59 -4.79
N TRP A 147 -3.34 6.53 -4.61
CA TRP A 147 -3.13 7.19 -3.32
C TRP A 147 -4.27 8.17 -2.97
N ALA A 148 -4.91 8.77 -3.97
CA ALA A 148 -6.12 9.53 -3.75
C ALA A 148 -7.26 8.63 -3.23
N ASP A 149 -7.46 7.46 -3.86
CA ASP A 149 -8.46 6.47 -3.43
C ASP A 149 -8.18 5.96 -2.02
N GLU A 150 -6.92 5.68 -1.68
CA GLU A 150 -6.54 5.26 -0.33
C GLU A 150 -6.85 6.35 0.70
N CYS A 151 -6.52 7.61 0.42
CA CYS A 151 -6.85 8.72 1.33
C CYS A 151 -8.37 8.86 1.56
N GLU A 152 -9.18 8.77 0.49
CA GLU A 152 -10.64 8.79 0.60
C GLU A 152 -11.18 7.60 1.41
N ASN A 153 -10.60 6.41 1.24
CA ASN A 153 -10.97 5.22 1.99
C ASN A 153 -10.66 5.37 3.48
N ARG A 154 -9.50 5.96 3.81
CA ARG A 154 -9.15 6.26 5.21
C ARG A 154 -10.04 7.32 5.82
N PHE A 155 -10.42 8.33 5.08
CA PHE A 155 -11.40 9.33 5.52
C PHE A 155 -12.78 8.70 5.82
N LYS A 156 -13.26 7.82 4.95
CA LYS A 156 -14.50 7.05 5.21
C LYS A 156 -14.35 6.12 6.42
N ARG A 157 -13.18 5.48 6.58
CA ARG A 157 -12.89 4.61 7.72
C ARG A 157 -12.93 5.38 9.04
N ASP A 158 -12.42 6.59 9.08
CA ASP A 158 -12.49 7.47 10.25
C ASP A 158 -13.93 7.70 10.71
N SER A 159 -14.81 8.09 9.79
CA SER A 159 -16.23 8.26 10.06
C SER A 159 -16.88 7.00 10.63
N LEU A 160 -16.48 5.80 10.15
CA LEU A 160 -16.98 4.53 10.68
C LEU A 160 -16.47 4.24 12.09
N ILE A 161 -15.20 4.51 12.38
CA ILE A 161 -14.62 4.34 13.72
C ILE A 161 -15.36 5.24 14.73
N CYS A 162 -15.55 6.52 14.39
CA CYS A 162 -16.30 7.47 15.22
C CYS A 162 -17.77 7.06 15.41
N TYR A 163 -18.42 6.57 14.33
CA TYR A 163 -19.78 6.05 14.42
C TYR A 163 -19.88 4.84 15.35
N GLU A 164 -18.95 3.90 15.26
CA GLU A 164 -18.91 2.72 16.14
C GLU A 164 -18.72 3.10 17.60
N TYR A 165 -17.86 4.07 17.89
CA TYR A 165 -17.69 4.58 19.23
C TYR A 165 -18.98 5.21 19.77
N ASN A 166 -19.59 6.10 19.01
CA ASN A 166 -20.78 6.83 19.45
C ASN A 166 -22.02 5.94 19.59
N HIS A 167 -22.22 4.97 18.68
CA HIS A 167 -23.51 4.30 18.55
C HIS A 167 -23.50 2.81 18.90
N LYS A 168 -22.34 2.15 18.87
CA LYS A 168 -22.27 0.69 19.10
C LYS A 168 -21.61 0.33 20.43
N MET A 169 -20.50 1.00 20.76
CA MET A 169 -19.75 0.70 21.96
C MET A 169 -20.63 0.91 23.21
N SER A 170 -20.60 -0.05 24.14
CA SER A 170 -21.42 -0.04 25.37
C SER A 170 -22.91 0.25 25.12
N GLY A 171 -23.48 -0.28 24.02
CA GLY A 171 -24.87 -0.07 23.64
C GLY A 171 -25.24 1.39 23.31
N GLY A 172 -24.28 2.18 22.85
CA GLY A 172 -24.47 3.59 22.48
C GLY A 172 -24.42 4.56 23.66
N LYS A 173 -23.94 4.10 24.83
CA LYS A 173 -23.79 4.94 26.03
C LYS A 173 -22.99 6.23 25.78
N TRP A 174 -22.01 6.17 24.85
CA TRP A 174 -21.09 7.25 24.57
C TRP A 174 -21.46 8.10 23.35
N ASN A 175 -22.76 8.06 22.97
CA ASN A 175 -23.24 8.85 21.83
C ASN A 175 -22.96 10.35 22.04
N GLY A 176 -22.36 10.96 21.01
CA GLY A 176 -21.99 12.37 21.02
C GLY A 176 -20.59 12.67 21.56
N MET A 177 -19.83 11.66 21.99
CA MET A 177 -18.47 11.89 22.49
C MET A 177 -17.48 12.15 21.36
N MET A 178 -17.60 11.45 20.22
CA MET A 178 -16.74 11.59 19.04
C MET A 178 -17.47 12.41 17.97
N THR A 179 -17.60 13.73 18.21
CA THR A 179 -18.33 14.66 17.33
C THR A 179 -17.52 15.88 16.94
N GLN A 180 -16.42 16.13 17.63
CA GLN A 180 -15.55 17.27 17.31
C GLN A 180 -14.84 17.05 15.98
N LYS A 181 -14.83 18.11 15.14
CA LYS A 181 -14.04 18.13 13.91
C LYS A 181 -12.55 17.92 14.23
N HIS A 182 -11.89 17.00 13.51
CA HIS A 182 -10.47 16.69 13.70
C HIS A 182 -9.74 16.48 12.37
N ILE A 183 -10.44 16.33 11.25
CA ILE A 183 -9.86 16.29 9.91
C ILE A 183 -10.19 17.59 9.17
N GLY A 184 -9.16 18.25 8.66
CA GLY A 184 -9.31 19.57 8.01
C GLY A 184 -9.64 20.67 9.02
N TYR A 185 -9.16 20.54 10.24
CA TYR A 185 -9.29 21.56 11.30
C TYR A 185 -8.48 22.81 10.93
N THR A 186 -9.11 23.96 10.96
CA THR A 186 -8.49 25.22 10.52
C THR A 186 -8.42 26.28 11.62
N SER A 187 -9.33 26.23 12.60
CA SER A 187 -9.37 27.20 13.67
C SER A 187 -10.01 26.63 14.93
N TRP A 188 -9.80 27.28 16.06
CA TRP A 188 -10.37 26.92 17.34
C TRP A 188 -11.91 26.87 17.35
N ASN A 189 -12.55 27.57 16.44
CA ASN A 189 -14.01 27.65 16.34
C ASN A 189 -14.64 26.63 15.36
N ASP A 190 -13.86 25.77 14.75
CA ASP A 190 -14.33 24.75 13.79
C ASP A 190 -15.02 23.55 14.46
N ALA A 191 -15.20 23.56 15.77
CA ALA A 191 -15.68 22.41 16.54
C ALA A 191 -17.05 21.85 16.12
N PHE A 192 -17.88 22.65 15.49
CA PHE A 192 -19.23 22.26 15.06
C PHE A 192 -19.35 21.97 13.55
N GLU A 193 -18.29 22.17 12.82
CA GLU A 193 -18.27 21.82 11.40
C GLU A 193 -17.91 20.34 11.20
N LYS A 194 -18.30 19.82 10.05
CA LYS A 194 -17.98 18.43 9.69
C LYS A 194 -16.52 18.30 9.27
N ASP A 195 -15.97 17.12 9.51
CA ASP A 195 -14.68 16.73 8.95
C ASP A 195 -14.66 16.90 7.44
N THR A 196 -13.54 17.34 6.92
CA THR A 196 -13.35 17.61 5.50
C THR A 196 -12.21 16.74 4.96
N CYS A 197 -12.53 15.93 3.94
CA CYS A 197 -11.50 15.11 3.28
C CYS A 197 -10.36 16.01 2.78
N PRO A 198 -9.10 15.62 2.99
CA PRO A 198 -7.96 16.38 2.50
C PRO A 198 -8.03 16.61 0.99
N LYS A 199 -7.45 17.72 0.53
CA LYS A 199 -7.39 18.03 -0.90
C LYS A 199 -6.53 17.01 -1.63
N LEU A 200 -7.10 16.37 -2.65
CA LEU A 200 -6.48 15.34 -3.46
C LEU A 200 -6.42 15.79 -4.92
N PHE A 201 -5.47 15.22 -5.62
CA PHE A 201 -5.27 15.48 -7.03
C PHE A 201 -5.32 14.17 -7.81
N ARG A 202 -5.86 14.25 -9.01
CA ARG A 202 -5.93 13.09 -9.91
C ARG A 202 -5.27 13.45 -11.23
N VAL A 203 -4.37 12.57 -11.65
CA VAL A 203 -3.84 12.63 -13.01
C VAL A 203 -4.97 12.18 -13.93
N SER A 204 -5.27 12.98 -14.95
CA SER A 204 -6.30 12.61 -15.93
C SER A 204 -5.87 11.35 -16.66
N THR A 205 -6.54 10.25 -16.34
CA THR A 205 -6.50 9.03 -17.14
C THR A 205 -7.72 9.10 -18.06
N SER A 206 -7.57 9.77 -19.20
CA SER A 206 -8.57 9.66 -20.23
C SER A 206 -8.63 8.20 -20.66
N SER A 207 -9.80 7.61 -20.61
CA SER A 207 -10.10 6.19 -20.80
C SER A 207 -9.79 5.65 -22.20
N ASN A 208 -9.09 6.38 -23.05
CA ASN A 208 -8.81 5.96 -24.43
C ASN A 208 -7.37 6.17 -24.93
N GLU A 209 -6.47 6.83 -24.21
CA GLU A 209 -5.07 6.98 -24.66
C GLU A 209 -4.09 7.29 -23.49
N THR A 210 -4.01 6.44 -22.50
CA THR A 210 -2.93 6.59 -21.50
C THR A 210 -1.62 6.18 -22.15
N VAL A 211 -0.84 7.16 -22.62
CA VAL A 211 0.54 6.94 -23.07
C VAL A 211 1.48 7.20 -21.90
N ILE A 212 2.15 6.18 -21.43
CA ILE A 212 3.13 6.30 -20.36
C ILE A 212 4.49 6.66 -20.96
N ALA A 213 4.98 7.85 -20.66
CA ALA A 213 6.26 8.33 -21.14
C ALA A 213 7.39 7.94 -20.16
N GLY A 214 8.48 7.42 -20.70
CA GLY A 214 9.66 7.07 -19.91
C GLY A 214 10.70 8.19 -19.87
N ASN A 215 11.52 8.16 -18.83
CA ASN A 215 12.68 9.03 -18.68
C ASN A 215 13.98 8.24 -18.94
N ASP A 216 14.98 8.86 -19.52
CA ASP A 216 16.32 8.26 -19.75
C ASP A 216 16.31 6.88 -20.44
N GLY A 217 15.37 6.67 -21.36
CA GLY A 217 15.27 5.42 -22.14
C GLY A 217 14.68 4.24 -21.38
N VAL A 218 13.98 4.48 -20.28
CA VAL A 218 13.27 3.45 -19.50
C VAL A 218 11.82 3.88 -19.27
N VAL A 219 10.88 2.97 -19.49
CA VAL A 219 9.44 3.13 -19.16
C VAL A 219 9.08 2.11 -18.11
N GLU A 220 8.48 2.54 -17.02
CA GLU A 220 7.94 1.68 -15.96
C GLU A 220 6.43 1.77 -15.93
N ILE A 221 5.74 0.64 -16.00
CA ILE A 221 4.27 0.55 -16.07
C ILE A 221 3.78 -0.43 -15.02
N GLU A 222 2.96 0.04 -14.10
CA GLU A 222 2.25 -0.85 -13.17
C GLU A 222 1.09 -1.54 -13.88
N ALA A 223 0.88 -2.83 -13.64
CA ALA A 223 -0.11 -3.62 -14.38
C ALA A 223 -1.54 -3.06 -14.35
N PRO A 224 -2.04 -2.39 -13.30
CA PRO A 224 -3.36 -1.76 -13.31
C PRO A 224 -3.51 -0.57 -14.26
N TYR A 225 -2.41 0.00 -14.76
CA TYR A 225 -2.44 1.21 -15.63
C TYR A 225 -2.45 0.86 -17.11
N TYR A 226 -3.31 -0.06 -17.49
CA TYR A 226 -3.51 -0.47 -18.86
C TYR A 226 -4.24 0.60 -19.70
N SER A 227 -3.93 0.63 -21.00
CA SER A 227 -4.64 1.47 -21.98
C SER A 227 -5.92 0.79 -22.47
N SER A 228 -5.89 -0.52 -22.63
CA SER A 228 -7.06 -1.31 -23.01
C SER A 228 -6.94 -2.76 -22.50
N LYS A 229 -8.08 -3.42 -22.37
CA LYS A 229 -8.13 -4.83 -22.02
C LYS A 229 -9.30 -5.53 -22.70
N THR A 230 -9.11 -6.82 -22.97
CA THR A 230 -10.15 -7.71 -23.46
C THR A 230 -10.30 -8.86 -22.48
N ASP A 231 -11.52 -9.11 -22.04
CA ASP A 231 -11.83 -10.23 -21.16
C ASP A 231 -11.92 -11.54 -21.96
N ALA A 232 -11.71 -12.68 -21.32
CA ALA A 232 -12.04 -13.98 -21.88
C ALA A 232 -13.56 -14.23 -21.81
N ALA A 233 -14.04 -15.25 -22.49
CA ALA A 233 -15.47 -15.60 -22.50
C ALA A 233 -16.01 -15.93 -21.08
N GLU A 234 -15.20 -16.59 -20.25
CA GLU A 234 -15.60 -17.07 -18.92
C GLU A 234 -14.75 -16.48 -17.78
N ALA A 235 -13.76 -15.64 -18.08
CA ALA A 235 -12.91 -14.99 -17.08
C ALA A 235 -12.73 -13.51 -17.40
N LYS A 236 -12.72 -12.68 -16.37
CA LYS A 236 -12.59 -11.23 -16.50
C LYS A 236 -11.33 -10.75 -15.81
N TRP A 237 -10.71 -9.70 -16.35
CA TRP A 237 -9.62 -9.02 -15.70
C TRP A 237 -10.07 -8.39 -14.38
N ALA A 238 -9.37 -8.76 -13.32
CA ALA A 238 -9.56 -8.26 -11.97
C ALA A 238 -8.25 -7.67 -11.44
N GLU A 239 -8.38 -6.56 -10.75
CA GLU A 239 -7.32 -5.98 -9.95
C GLU A 239 -7.33 -6.62 -8.57
N ILE A 240 -6.16 -7.09 -8.11
CA ILE A 240 -5.99 -7.62 -6.75
C ILE A 240 -5.21 -6.57 -5.96
N PRO A 241 -5.89 -5.81 -5.08
CA PRO A 241 -5.26 -4.77 -4.27
C PRO A 241 -4.11 -5.32 -3.44
N PHE A 242 -3.03 -4.55 -3.31
CA PHE A 242 -1.85 -4.87 -2.49
C PHE A 242 -1.11 -6.17 -2.84
N MET A 243 -1.44 -6.80 -3.96
CA MET A 243 -0.73 -8.00 -4.43
C MET A 243 0.60 -7.64 -5.09
N GLY A 244 0.73 -6.47 -5.70
CA GLY A 244 1.97 -5.97 -6.29
C GLY A 244 2.97 -5.48 -5.25
N LYS A 245 4.21 -5.22 -5.66
CA LYS A 245 5.23 -4.59 -4.79
C LYS A 245 4.96 -3.12 -4.50
N SER A 246 4.30 -2.43 -5.43
CA SER A 246 4.05 -1.00 -5.33
C SER A 246 2.57 -0.61 -5.35
N VAL A 247 1.72 -1.34 -6.09
CA VAL A 247 0.29 -1.00 -6.20
C VAL A 247 -0.56 -2.26 -6.08
N ALA A 248 -0.90 -2.88 -7.22
CA ALA A 248 -1.81 -4.02 -7.30
C ALA A 248 -1.37 -4.98 -8.39
N GLY A 249 -1.84 -6.22 -8.34
CA GLY A 249 -1.66 -7.18 -9.42
C GLY A 249 -2.88 -7.22 -10.33
N MET A 250 -2.67 -7.52 -11.62
CA MET A 250 -3.74 -7.78 -12.59
C MET A 250 -3.77 -9.26 -12.95
N THR A 251 -4.94 -9.88 -12.89
CA THR A 251 -5.14 -11.30 -13.25
C THR A 251 -6.53 -11.54 -13.81
N LEU A 252 -6.73 -12.70 -14.41
CA LEU A 252 -8.05 -13.14 -14.87
C LEU A 252 -8.74 -14.01 -13.82
N MET A 253 -9.97 -13.68 -13.49
CA MET A 253 -10.80 -14.37 -12.50
C MET A 253 -12.12 -14.85 -13.10
N PRO A 254 -12.64 -16.02 -12.72
CA PRO A 254 -12.03 -16.98 -11.80
C PRO A 254 -10.89 -17.79 -12.47
N TYR A 255 -9.85 -18.08 -11.72
CA TYR A 255 -8.63 -18.77 -12.18
C TYR A 255 -8.87 -20.23 -12.63
N THR A 256 -10.06 -20.77 -12.42
CA THR A 256 -10.46 -22.12 -12.84
C THR A 256 -11.04 -22.17 -14.26
N LYS A 257 -11.14 -21.02 -14.92
CA LYS A 257 -11.75 -20.88 -16.24
C LYS A 257 -10.72 -20.60 -17.34
N SER A 258 -11.12 -20.85 -18.58
CA SER A 258 -10.27 -20.55 -19.74
C SER A 258 -10.03 -19.06 -19.88
N VAL A 259 -8.79 -18.70 -20.16
CA VAL A 259 -8.34 -17.33 -20.41
C VAL A 259 -8.18 -17.01 -21.89
N LYS A 260 -8.57 -17.94 -22.77
CA LYS A 260 -8.41 -17.80 -24.21
C LYS A 260 -9.11 -16.54 -24.74
N GLY A 261 -8.38 -15.77 -25.51
CA GLY A 261 -8.86 -14.52 -26.12
C GLY A 261 -8.74 -13.29 -25.23
N ALA A 262 -8.29 -13.43 -23.99
CA ALA A 262 -8.01 -12.29 -23.13
C ALA A 262 -6.69 -11.62 -23.51
N SER A 263 -6.65 -10.30 -23.35
CA SER A 263 -5.42 -9.51 -23.49
C SER A 263 -5.49 -8.24 -22.63
N ILE A 264 -4.33 -7.69 -22.32
CA ILE A 264 -4.19 -6.39 -21.66
C ILE A 264 -3.07 -5.62 -22.33
N SER A 265 -3.31 -4.36 -22.68
CA SER A 265 -2.42 -3.57 -23.51
C SER A 265 -2.05 -2.24 -22.84
N TYR A 266 -0.84 -1.79 -23.09
CA TYR A 266 -0.24 -0.59 -22.50
C TYR A 266 0.38 0.26 -23.59
N ASN A 267 -0.11 1.50 -23.75
CA ASN A 267 0.50 2.48 -24.65
C ASN A 267 1.67 3.17 -23.95
N PHE A 268 2.81 3.20 -24.59
CA PHE A 268 4.00 3.82 -24.04
C PHE A 268 4.79 4.62 -25.07
N LYS A 269 5.59 5.57 -24.56
CA LYS A 269 6.54 6.33 -25.36
C LYS A 269 7.91 6.25 -24.73
N LEU A 270 8.85 5.73 -25.47
CA LEU A 270 10.24 5.65 -25.04
C LEU A 270 10.97 6.93 -25.47
N ASN A 271 11.16 7.87 -24.55
CA ASN A 271 11.98 9.04 -24.81
C ASN A 271 13.45 8.60 -24.90
N ALA A 272 14.08 8.85 -26.05
CA ALA A 272 15.49 8.54 -26.23
C ALA A 272 16.32 9.23 -25.14
N GLY A 273 16.95 8.44 -24.28
CA GLY A 273 18.01 8.94 -23.41
C GLY A 273 19.09 9.59 -24.31
N LYS A 274 19.73 10.64 -23.85
CA LYS A 274 20.86 11.23 -24.58
C LYS A 274 21.86 10.11 -24.85
N ALA A 275 21.95 9.68 -26.11
CA ALA A 275 23.00 8.76 -26.51
C ALA A 275 24.34 9.35 -26.11
N SER A 276 25.17 8.61 -25.43
CA SER A 276 26.50 9.03 -24.98
C SER A 276 27.41 9.52 -26.12
N ASP A 277 26.99 9.39 -27.37
CA ASP A 277 27.79 9.62 -28.56
C ASP A 277 27.16 10.63 -29.55
N GLY A 278 26.07 11.32 -29.18
CA GLY A 278 25.55 12.46 -29.96
C GLY A 278 25.01 12.14 -31.36
N LYS A 279 24.85 10.88 -31.77
CA LYS A 279 24.32 10.50 -33.08
C LYS A 279 22.91 9.94 -32.95
N ALA A 280 21.91 10.75 -33.30
CA ALA A 280 20.57 10.28 -33.57
C ALA A 280 20.61 9.34 -34.81
N THR A 281 20.35 8.07 -34.62
CA THR A 281 20.21 7.11 -35.71
C THR A 281 18.81 7.27 -36.33
N LYS A 282 18.75 7.97 -37.44
CA LYS A 282 17.58 7.98 -38.33
C LYS A 282 17.45 6.57 -38.97
N GLY A 283 16.34 5.89 -38.68
CA GLY A 283 15.89 4.75 -39.47
C GLY A 283 16.24 3.35 -38.99
N ASN A 284 16.78 3.14 -37.79
CA ASN A 284 17.05 1.81 -37.28
C ASN A 284 15.99 1.36 -36.28
N VAL A 285 15.53 0.11 -36.45
CA VAL A 285 14.73 -0.65 -35.48
C VAL A 285 15.54 -0.72 -34.18
N GLN A 286 14.96 -0.18 -33.10
CA GLN A 286 15.58 -0.21 -31.79
C GLN A 286 15.23 -1.53 -31.09
N LYS A 287 16.22 -2.26 -30.56
CA LYS A 287 15.96 -3.39 -29.65
C LYS A 287 15.72 -2.88 -28.25
N VAL A 288 14.66 -3.38 -27.62
CA VAL A 288 14.31 -3.08 -26.24
C VAL A 288 14.25 -4.35 -25.42
N ARG A 289 14.64 -4.26 -24.15
CA ARG A 289 14.43 -5.32 -23.18
C ARG A 289 13.16 -5.03 -22.40
N ILE A 290 12.29 -6.02 -22.33
CA ILE A 290 11.02 -5.94 -21.61
C ILE A 290 11.11 -6.88 -20.42
N HIS A 291 11.04 -6.32 -19.23
CA HIS A 291 10.88 -7.04 -17.98
C HIS A 291 9.38 -7.16 -17.71
N VAL A 292 8.87 -8.38 -17.64
CA VAL A 292 7.51 -8.65 -17.19
C VAL A 292 7.58 -9.27 -15.81
N ILE A 293 7.16 -8.50 -14.83
CA ILE A 293 7.21 -8.89 -13.43
C ILE A 293 5.87 -9.47 -13.05
N THR A 294 5.90 -10.73 -12.63
CA THR A 294 4.71 -11.48 -12.20
C THR A 294 4.90 -11.96 -10.76
N LYS A 295 3.78 -12.22 -10.09
CA LYS A 295 3.78 -12.95 -8.82
C LYS A 295 4.30 -14.35 -9.02
N SER A 296 5.08 -14.85 -8.07
CA SER A 296 5.50 -16.26 -8.08
C SER A 296 4.28 -17.16 -7.89
N THR A 297 3.88 -17.85 -8.95
CA THR A 297 2.76 -18.81 -8.96
C THR A 297 3.31 -20.19 -9.30
N LEU A 298 2.85 -21.23 -8.60
CA LEU A 298 3.23 -22.61 -8.89
C LEU A 298 2.60 -23.08 -10.21
N ASP A 299 3.25 -24.04 -10.88
CA ASP A 299 2.66 -24.76 -12.00
C ASP A 299 1.63 -25.77 -11.50
N TYR A 300 0.47 -25.27 -11.07
CA TYR A 300 -0.62 -26.10 -10.53
C TYR A 300 -1.32 -26.96 -11.61
N LEU A 301 -1.07 -26.68 -12.89
CA LEU A 301 -1.57 -27.49 -14.00
C LEU A 301 -0.66 -28.67 -14.33
N ASN A 302 0.53 -28.76 -13.73
CA ASN A 302 1.54 -29.81 -13.96
C ASN A 302 1.88 -30.02 -15.45
N LYS A 303 1.98 -28.94 -16.21
CA LYS A 303 2.26 -29.00 -17.65
C LYS A 303 3.65 -28.50 -18.06
N GLY A 304 4.53 -28.25 -17.11
CA GLY A 304 5.89 -27.76 -17.34
C GLY A 304 5.97 -26.25 -17.32
N GLY A 305 5.05 -25.60 -16.62
CA GLY A 305 5.01 -24.16 -16.39
C GLY A 305 3.79 -23.49 -17.02
N LEU A 306 3.51 -22.27 -16.56
CA LEU A 306 2.43 -21.42 -17.06
C LEU A 306 2.99 -20.41 -18.07
N THR A 307 2.22 -20.10 -19.10
CA THR A 307 2.69 -19.28 -20.23
C THR A 307 1.80 -18.08 -20.53
N TYR A 308 2.42 -17.04 -21.06
CA TYR A 308 1.75 -15.89 -21.67
C TYR A 308 2.54 -15.38 -22.87
N GLY A 309 1.88 -14.67 -23.77
CA GLY A 309 2.50 -14.02 -24.92
C GLY A 309 2.79 -12.54 -24.63
N VAL A 310 3.87 -12.04 -25.23
CA VAL A 310 4.25 -10.61 -25.20
C VAL A 310 4.44 -10.14 -26.64
N SER A 311 3.82 -9.04 -27.02
CA SER A 311 3.97 -8.43 -28.34
C SER A 311 4.02 -6.91 -28.27
N ILE A 312 4.64 -6.28 -29.28
CA ILE A 312 4.62 -4.83 -29.49
C ILE A 312 3.92 -4.56 -30.84
N ASP A 313 3.06 -3.54 -30.87
CA ASP A 313 2.40 -2.99 -32.05
C ASP A 313 1.71 -4.05 -32.92
N GLY A 314 1.10 -5.04 -32.29
CA GLY A 314 0.37 -6.12 -32.96
C GLY A 314 1.25 -7.19 -33.65
N ALA A 315 2.55 -7.20 -33.38
CA ALA A 315 3.43 -8.26 -33.85
C ALA A 315 3.04 -9.63 -33.28
N THR A 316 3.53 -10.71 -33.88
CA THR A 316 3.30 -12.06 -33.35
C THR A 316 3.83 -12.16 -31.92
N PRO A 317 3.00 -12.59 -30.95
CA PRO A 317 3.42 -12.68 -29.55
C PRO A 317 4.59 -13.68 -29.38
N VAL A 318 5.59 -13.29 -28.63
CA VAL A 318 6.63 -14.18 -28.12
C VAL A 318 6.10 -14.84 -26.85
N GLU A 319 6.08 -16.18 -26.85
CA GLU A 319 5.62 -16.95 -25.71
C GLU A 319 6.68 -16.98 -24.62
N VAL A 320 6.24 -16.73 -23.38
CA VAL A 320 7.05 -16.76 -22.17
C VAL A 320 6.49 -17.81 -21.23
N ASN A 321 7.31 -18.80 -20.89
CA ASN A 321 7.02 -19.70 -19.78
C ASN A 321 7.74 -19.19 -18.54
N PHE A 322 6.99 -18.58 -17.60
CA PHE A 322 7.59 -17.81 -16.54
C PHE A 322 8.02 -18.61 -15.31
N ASN A 323 7.51 -19.82 -15.11
CA ASN A 323 7.80 -20.62 -13.92
C ASN A 323 8.33 -22.04 -14.17
N LYS A 324 8.72 -22.39 -15.41
CA LYS A 324 9.30 -23.71 -15.74
C LYS A 324 10.56 -24.06 -14.93
N ASP A 325 11.38 -23.04 -14.65
CA ASP A 325 12.65 -23.19 -13.94
C ASP A 325 12.52 -22.93 -12.42
N LEU A 326 11.28 -22.68 -11.95
CA LEU A 326 10.98 -22.45 -10.54
C LEU A 326 10.89 -23.78 -9.80
N ASN A 327 12.03 -24.44 -9.62
CA ASN A 327 12.13 -25.76 -9.02
C ASN A 327 13.45 -25.93 -8.25
N GLU A 328 13.54 -26.97 -7.42
CA GLU A 328 14.69 -27.27 -6.57
C GLU A 328 15.79 -28.09 -7.25
N LYS A 329 15.83 -28.14 -8.58
CA LYS A 329 16.95 -28.79 -9.27
C LYS A 329 18.25 -28.05 -9.00
N PRO A 330 19.41 -28.77 -8.98
CA PRO A 330 20.70 -28.15 -8.64
C PRO A 330 21.06 -26.90 -9.44
N GLU A 331 20.69 -26.86 -10.71
CA GLU A 331 20.92 -25.72 -11.61
C GLU A 331 20.05 -24.50 -11.28
N ASN A 332 18.90 -24.70 -10.65
CA ASN A 332 17.89 -23.65 -10.43
C ASN A 332 17.78 -23.20 -8.98
N ILE A 333 18.08 -24.07 -8.02
CA ILE A 333 17.76 -23.88 -6.59
C ILE A 333 18.32 -22.58 -6.02
N TYR A 334 19.58 -22.25 -6.29
CA TYR A 334 20.23 -21.04 -5.74
C TYR A 334 20.12 -19.82 -6.66
N ASN A 335 19.99 -20.04 -7.98
CA ASN A 335 20.00 -18.97 -8.97
C ASN A 335 18.59 -18.44 -9.31
N ILE A 336 17.57 -19.27 -9.18
CA ILE A 336 16.20 -18.94 -9.57
C ILE A 336 15.22 -19.14 -8.40
N TYR A 337 15.19 -20.36 -7.82
CA TYR A 337 14.15 -20.75 -6.86
C TYR A 337 14.22 -19.94 -5.56
N TYR A 338 15.34 -19.97 -4.83
CA TYR A 338 15.47 -19.20 -3.59
C TYR A 338 15.38 -17.68 -3.78
N PRO A 339 16.01 -17.06 -4.80
CA PRO A 339 15.79 -15.65 -5.07
C PRO A 339 14.33 -15.30 -5.35
N THR A 340 13.61 -16.14 -6.08
CA THR A 340 12.17 -15.95 -6.33
C THR A 340 11.34 -16.08 -5.06
N ILE A 341 11.64 -17.06 -4.20
CA ILE A 341 10.97 -17.20 -2.89
C ILE A 341 11.22 -15.96 -2.02
N ALA A 342 12.45 -15.48 -1.97
CA ALA A 342 12.83 -14.32 -1.17
C ALA A 342 12.16 -13.02 -1.65
N THR A 343 12.08 -12.81 -2.96
CA THR A 343 11.49 -11.60 -3.57
C THR A 343 9.99 -11.73 -3.78
N ARG A 344 9.46 -12.96 -3.87
CA ARG A 344 8.06 -13.31 -4.17
C ARG A 344 7.58 -12.85 -5.55
N ILE A 345 8.51 -12.63 -6.46
CA ILE A 345 8.22 -12.27 -7.85
C ILE A 345 9.06 -13.09 -8.82
N VAL A 346 8.61 -13.17 -10.07
CA VAL A 346 9.38 -13.67 -11.20
C VAL A 346 9.58 -12.52 -12.19
N ASP A 347 10.83 -12.21 -12.51
CA ASP A 347 11.21 -11.24 -13.54
C ASP A 347 11.63 -12.00 -14.80
N GLN A 348 10.81 -11.94 -15.84
CA GLN A 348 11.13 -12.50 -17.15
C GLN A 348 11.54 -11.40 -18.12
N VAL A 349 12.72 -11.54 -18.69
CA VAL A 349 13.29 -10.56 -19.62
C VAL A 349 13.21 -11.08 -21.05
N ILE A 350 12.61 -10.25 -21.92
CA ILE A 350 12.42 -10.56 -23.34
C ILE A 350 13.03 -9.43 -24.16
N GLU A 351 13.74 -9.76 -25.22
CA GLU A 351 14.19 -8.76 -26.20
C GLU A 351 13.22 -8.72 -27.37
N LEU A 352 12.64 -7.54 -27.63
CA LEU A 352 11.78 -7.29 -28.78
C LEU A 352 12.31 -6.13 -29.63
N GLU A 353 11.92 -6.12 -30.88
CA GLU A 353 12.17 -5.01 -31.79
C GLU A 353 11.10 -3.93 -31.60
N LEU A 354 11.53 -2.69 -31.50
CA LEU A 354 10.67 -1.52 -31.45
C LEU A 354 10.69 -0.87 -32.82
N PRO A 355 9.62 -1.01 -33.63
CA PRO A 355 9.54 -0.38 -34.95
C PRO A 355 9.43 1.14 -34.82
N ALA A 356 9.84 1.89 -35.83
CA ALA A 356 9.64 3.32 -35.83
C ALA A 356 8.17 3.65 -36.08
N THR A 357 7.54 4.39 -35.17
CA THR A 357 6.17 4.93 -35.33
C THR A 357 6.21 6.44 -35.60
N ALA A 358 5.19 6.98 -36.25
CA ALA A 358 5.14 8.40 -36.65
C ALA A 358 5.11 9.36 -35.44
N ASP A 359 4.47 8.95 -34.34
CA ASP A 359 4.27 9.73 -33.11
C ASP A 359 5.16 9.26 -31.95
N GLY A 360 5.92 8.16 -32.18
CA GLY A 360 6.76 7.55 -31.17
C GLY A 360 5.97 6.81 -30.09
N ILE A 361 4.68 6.55 -30.30
CA ILE A 361 3.83 5.78 -29.37
C ILE A 361 3.79 4.32 -29.82
N HIS A 362 3.95 3.42 -28.87
CA HIS A 362 3.92 1.97 -29.05
C HIS A 362 2.91 1.34 -28.12
N THR A 363 2.40 0.18 -28.49
CA THR A 363 1.48 -0.62 -27.69
C THR A 363 2.11 -1.96 -27.34
N LEU A 364 2.39 -2.19 -26.04
CA LEU A 364 2.77 -3.50 -25.54
C LEU A 364 1.51 -4.26 -25.13
N THR A 365 1.39 -5.50 -25.58
CA THR A 365 0.25 -6.37 -25.26
C THR A 365 0.72 -7.66 -24.58
N LEU A 366 0.08 -7.98 -23.44
CA LEU A 366 0.23 -9.24 -22.74
C LEU A 366 -1.02 -10.11 -23.01
N THR A 367 -0.78 -11.36 -23.39
CA THR A 367 -1.83 -12.32 -23.72
C THR A 367 -1.63 -13.58 -22.88
N PRO A 368 -2.35 -13.77 -21.76
CA PRO A 368 -2.25 -14.99 -20.97
C PRO A 368 -2.69 -16.21 -21.77
N ASN A 369 -1.87 -17.26 -21.77
CA ASN A 369 -2.26 -18.57 -22.32
C ASN A 369 -2.83 -19.46 -21.20
N ASP A 370 -2.44 -19.18 -19.95
CA ASP A 370 -2.84 -19.91 -18.77
C ASP A 370 -3.48 -19.02 -17.72
N PRO A 371 -4.43 -19.55 -16.93
CA PRO A 371 -5.01 -18.82 -15.81
C PRO A 371 -4.04 -18.68 -14.62
N ALA A 372 -4.42 -17.87 -13.65
CA ALA A 372 -3.67 -17.60 -12.40
C ALA A 372 -2.30 -16.95 -12.58
N ILE A 373 -2.04 -16.31 -13.71
CA ILE A 373 -0.87 -15.44 -13.88
C ILE A 373 -1.24 -14.06 -13.35
N VAL A 374 -0.47 -13.55 -12.40
CA VAL A 374 -0.69 -12.22 -11.82
C VAL A 374 0.44 -11.31 -12.29
N PHE A 375 0.10 -10.36 -13.15
CA PHE A 375 1.02 -9.34 -13.63
C PHE A 375 1.09 -8.20 -12.61
N GLU A 376 2.30 -7.78 -12.24
CA GLU A 376 2.52 -6.71 -11.26
C GLU A 376 3.04 -5.43 -11.93
N LYS A 377 4.08 -5.59 -12.78
CA LYS A 377 4.78 -4.45 -13.37
C LYS A 377 5.45 -4.83 -14.69
N ILE A 378 5.55 -3.87 -15.59
CA ILE A 378 6.32 -3.98 -16.82
C ILE A 378 7.41 -2.89 -16.81
N VAL A 379 8.64 -3.25 -17.19
CA VAL A 379 9.71 -2.28 -17.41
C VAL A 379 10.26 -2.46 -18.83
N ILE A 380 10.25 -1.38 -19.61
CA ILE A 380 10.76 -1.35 -20.98
C ILE A 380 12.06 -0.57 -20.99
N ASP A 381 13.17 -1.23 -21.26
CA ASP A 381 14.53 -0.65 -21.27
C ASP A 381 15.09 -0.58 -22.69
N GLY A 382 15.19 0.62 -23.23
CA GLY A 382 15.76 0.91 -24.54
C GLY A 382 17.24 1.34 -24.53
N ARG A 383 17.95 1.22 -23.42
CA ARG A 383 19.33 1.75 -23.25
C ARG A 383 20.44 0.83 -23.81
N GLY A 384 20.11 -0.31 -24.42
CA GLY A 384 21.08 -1.13 -25.11
C GLY A 384 22.12 -1.84 -24.23
N GLY A 385 21.75 -2.35 -23.06
CA GLY A 385 22.48 -3.44 -22.38
C GLY A 385 23.67 -3.07 -21.48
N LYS A 386 24.01 -1.80 -21.27
CA LYS A 386 25.17 -1.42 -20.45
C LYS A 386 24.90 -1.09 -18.98
N LYS A 387 23.66 -1.02 -18.55
CA LYS A 387 23.29 -0.85 -17.13
C LYS A 387 22.10 -1.74 -16.83
N SER A 388 22.20 -2.56 -15.79
CA SER A 388 21.04 -3.29 -15.29
C SER A 388 20.01 -2.31 -14.73
N VAL A 389 18.75 -2.45 -15.13
CA VAL A 389 17.64 -1.76 -14.47
C VAL A 389 17.45 -2.43 -13.10
N LYS A 390 17.45 -1.66 -12.02
CA LYS A 390 16.94 -2.18 -10.76
C LYS A 390 15.42 -2.26 -10.91
N VAL A 391 14.92 -3.46 -11.11
CA VAL A 391 13.50 -3.75 -11.32
C VAL A 391 12.76 -3.89 -9.99
N ILE A 392 13.51 -4.02 -8.90
CA ILE A 392 13.02 -4.26 -7.53
C ILE A 392 13.65 -3.27 -6.58
#